data_e46e8ede058fabc5e8d0d89ba7412ccf
#
_entry.id   e46e8ede058fabc5e8d0d89ba7412ccf
#
_cell.length_a   1.000
_cell.length_b   1.000
_cell.length_c   1.000
_cell.angle_alpha   90.00
_cell.angle_beta   90.00
_cell.angle_gamma   90.00
#
_symmetry.space_group_name_H-M   'P 1'
#
loop_
_entity.id
_entity.type
_entity.pdbx_description
1 polymer ?
#
loop_
_entity_poly.entity_id
_entity_poly.type
_entity_poly.pdbx_seq_one_letter_code
_entity_poly.pdbx_strand_id
1 'polypeptide(L)'
;MREDPIKQVGEFKPGSMYMYFYDPKHKETLPYYDTFPLVVLVGPAEGGFHGLNLHYLPPVLRAKLLDALMANLNNKKFDESTRIAANYDLLKSSGTLRHFKPCFKHYLSNHVKSKFAYIPPPEWEIATFLPTAQFKKASENKVYRDSRRMI
;
A
#
# COMPACT_ATOMS: atom_id res chain seq x y z
N MET A 1 -16.89 -15.40 17.04
CA MET A 1 -16.71 -16.11 15.79
C MET A 1 -15.67 -15.41 14.92
N ARG A 2 -14.89 -16.23 14.29
CA ARG A 2 -13.79 -15.71 13.51
C ARG A 2 -14.23 -15.47 12.10
N GLU A 3 -14.12 -14.28 11.64
CA GLU A 3 -14.50 -13.94 10.30
C GLU A 3 -13.29 -13.92 9.37
N ASP A 4 -13.57 -14.08 8.10
CA ASP A 4 -12.55 -13.87 7.10
C ASP A 4 -11.97 -12.47 7.25
N PRO A 5 -10.63 -12.31 7.24
CA PRO A 5 -10.02 -11.00 7.43
C PRO A 5 -10.52 -9.94 6.45
N ILE A 6 -10.76 -10.32 5.21
CA ILE A 6 -11.25 -9.38 4.20
C ILE A 6 -12.66 -8.92 4.54
N LYS A 7 -13.50 -9.84 5.00
CA LYS A 7 -14.86 -9.49 5.40
C LYS A 7 -14.89 -8.65 6.65
N GLN A 8 -13.92 -8.86 7.56
CA GLN A 8 -13.87 -8.10 8.79
C GLN A 8 -13.67 -6.62 8.58
N VAL A 9 -12.88 -6.28 7.59
CA VAL A 9 -12.64 -4.86 7.31
C VAL A 9 -13.77 -4.28 6.48
N GLY A 10 -14.90 -5.00 6.44
CA GLY A 10 -16.08 -4.58 5.74
C GLY A 10 -15.95 -4.87 4.27
N GLU A 11 -14.91 -4.48 3.73
CA GLU A 11 -14.67 -4.69 2.33
C GLU A 11 -13.21 -4.39 2.04
N PHE A 12 -12.64 -5.19 1.23
CA PHE A 12 -11.28 -4.99 0.77
C PHE A 12 -11.38 -4.08 -0.46
N LYS A 13 -11.44 -2.77 -0.22
CA LYS A 13 -11.78 -1.80 -1.26
C LYS A 13 -10.58 -1.12 -1.87
N PRO A 14 -10.54 -1.00 -3.20
CA PRO A 14 -9.51 -0.17 -3.85
C PRO A 14 -9.49 1.25 -3.27
N GLY A 15 -8.31 1.79 -3.10
CA GLY A 15 -8.13 3.12 -2.53
C GLY A 15 -8.04 3.15 -1.03
N SER A 16 -8.29 2.04 -0.36
CA SER A 16 -8.16 1.95 1.11
C SER A 16 -6.79 1.46 1.50
N MET A 17 -6.41 1.74 2.74
CA MET A 17 -5.08 1.42 3.25
C MET A 17 -5.15 0.30 4.27
N TYR A 18 -4.19 -0.63 4.19
CA TYR A 18 -4.13 -1.80 5.06
C TYR A 18 -2.69 -2.13 5.44
N MET A 19 -2.53 -2.77 6.60
CA MET A 19 -1.28 -3.39 7.00
C MET A 19 -1.53 -4.87 7.26
N TYR A 20 -0.52 -5.69 6.99
CA TYR A 20 -0.62 -7.13 7.23
C TYR A 20 0.76 -7.75 7.16
N PHE A 21 0.92 -8.94 7.76
CA PHE A 21 2.16 -9.71 7.63
C PHE A 21 2.12 -10.51 6.35
N TYR A 22 3.26 -10.57 5.67
CA TYR A 22 3.36 -11.18 4.35
C TYR A 22 4.65 -11.99 4.22
N ASP A 23 4.52 -13.20 3.66
CA ASP A 23 5.67 -14.10 3.40
C ASP A 23 5.77 -14.31 1.88
N PRO A 24 6.66 -13.58 1.17
CA PRO A 24 6.66 -13.58 -0.29
C PRO A 24 7.00 -14.93 -0.89
N LYS A 25 6.41 -15.19 -2.05
CA LYS A 25 6.79 -16.31 -2.88
C LYS A 25 8.19 -16.06 -3.45
N HIS A 26 9.01 -17.11 -3.53
CA HIS A 26 10.36 -17.01 -4.10
C HIS A 26 11.26 -16.03 -3.35
N LYS A 27 11.07 -15.92 -2.04
CA LYS A 27 11.87 -14.97 -1.24
C LYS A 27 13.36 -15.24 -1.32
N GLU A 28 13.76 -16.48 -1.61
CA GLU A 28 15.17 -16.83 -1.72
C GLU A 28 15.88 -16.09 -2.85
N THR A 29 15.14 -15.77 -3.91
CA THR A 29 15.72 -15.12 -5.08
C THR A 29 15.46 -13.61 -5.10
N LEU A 30 14.61 -13.11 -4.22
CA LEU A 30 14.34 -11.68 -4.17
C LEU A 30 15.52 -10.94 -3.56
N PRO A 31 15.89 -9.78 -4.11
CA PRO A 31 16.99 -9.00 -3.53
C PRO A 31 16.65 -8.49 -2.12
N TYR A 32 15.39 -8.19 -1.88
CA TYR A 32 14.87 -7.84 -0.56
C TYR A 32 13.35 -7.83 -0.61
N TYR A 33 12.72 -7.80 0.56
CA TYR A 33 11.26 -7.75 0.64
C TYR A 33 10.83 -7.23 2.00
N ASP A 34 9.61 -6.70 2.05
CA ASP A 34 8.99 -6.18 3.28
C ASP A 34 8.04 -7.24 3.84
N THR A 35 8.24 -7.61 5.08
CA THR A 35 7.40 -8.63 5.74
C THR A 35 6.19 -8.04 6.45
N PHE A 36 6.08 -6.72 6.53
CA PHE A 36 4.94 -6.05 7.17
C PHE A 36 4.49 -4.84 6.34
N PRO A 37 3.93 -5.09 5.14
CA PRO A 37 3.58 -4.02 4.21
C PRO A 37 2.54 -3.04 4.75
N LEU A 38 2.69 -1.78 4.34
CA LEU A 38 1.68 -0.73 4.51
C LEU A 38 1.19 -0.36 3.12
N VAL A 39 -0.01 -0.80 2.77
CA VAL A 39 -0.45 -0.84 1.38
C VAL A 39 -1.74 -0.08 1.14
N VAL A 40 -1.75 0.74 0.07
CA VAL A 40 -2.99 1.26 -0.48
C VAL A 40 -3.40 0.32 -1.60
N LEU A 41 -4.60 -0.25 -1.49
CA LEU A 41 -5.08 -1.25 -2.44
C LEU A 41 -5.37 -0.61 -3.79
N VAL A 42 -4.79 -1.15 -4.85
CA VAL A 42 -5.07 -0.70 -6.21
C VAL A 42 -6.23 -1.50 -6.81
N GLY A 43 -6.18 -2.81 -6.72
CA GLY A 43 -7.24 -3.64 -7.26
C GLY A 43 -6.87 -5.11 -7.30
N PRO A 44 -7.80 -5.95 -7.76
CA PRO A 44 -7.54 -7.38 -7.84
C PRO A 44 -6.50 -7.71 -8.89
N ALA A 45 -5.81 -8.81 -8.66
CA ALA A 45 -4.81 -9.34 -9.58
C ALA A 45 -4.84 -10.85 -9.49
N GLU A 46 -4.21 -11.52 -10.42
CA GLU A 46 -4.24 -12.98 -10.44
C GLU A 46 -3.65 -13.55 -9.15
N GLY A 47 -4.44 -14.34 -8.45
CA GLY A 47 -4.03 -14.96 -7.19
C GLY A 47 -3.98 -14.03 -5.99
N GLY A 48 -4.36 -12.76 -6.16
CA GLY A 48 -4.28 -11.80 -5.07
C GLY A 48 -4.68 -10.40 -5.48
N PHE A 49 -3.79 -9.43 -5.25
CA PHE A 49 -4.12 -8.03 -5.49
C PHE A 49 -2.86 -7.21 -5.76
N HIS A 50 -3.06 -6.07 -6.41
CA HIS A 50 -2.02 -5.05 -6.55
C HIS A 50 -2.20 -4.00 -5.47
N GLY A 51 -1.08 -3.50 -4.96
CA GLY A 51 -1.10 -2.45 -3.96
C GLY A 51 0.15 -1.59 -4.04
N LEU A 52 0.04 -0.40 -3.43
CA LEU A 52 1.17 0.50 -3.30
C LEU A 52 1.70 0.38 -1.88
N ASN A 53 2.89 -0.19 -1.73
CA ASN A 53 3.52 -0.33 -0.41
C ASN A 53 4.38 0.90 -0.15
N LEU A 54 3.90 1.76 0.75
CA LEU A 54 4.56 3.02 1.04
C LEU A 54 5.94 2.85 1.66
N HIS A 55 6.20 1.71 2.27
CA HIS A 55 7.51 1.47 2.89
C HIS A 55 8.67 1.49 1.90
N TYR A 56 8.39 1.27 0.61
CA TYR A 56 9.43 1.29 -0.41
C TYR A 56 9.87 2.70 -0.80
N LEU A 57 9.16 3.73 -0.34
CA LEU A 57 9.47 5.11 -0.66
C LEU A 57 10.15 5.81 0.52
N PRO A 58 11.17 6.64 0.26
CA PRO A 58 11.71 7.50 1.31
C PRO A 58 10.65 8.52 1.76
N PRO A 59 10.80 9.08 2.98
CA PRO A 59 9.76 9.93 3.57
C PRO A 59 9.25 11.06 2.68
N VAL A 60 10.13 11.73 1.94
CA VAL A 60 9.69 12.84 1.07
C VAL A 60 8.74 12.35 0.00
N LEU A 61 9.03 11.19 -0.61
CA LEU A 61 8.18 10.64 -1.65
C LEU A 61 6.90 10.06 -1.06
N ARG A 62 6.95 9.53 0.17
CA ARG A 62 5.72 9.10 0.86
C ARG A 62 4.79 10.28 1.06
N ALA A 63 5.34 11.42 1.46
CA ALA A 63 4.53 12.62 1.66
C ALA A 63 3.84 13.04 0.36
N LYS A 64 4.55 13.00 -0.76
CA LYS A 64 3.98 13.36 -2.05
C LYS A 64 2.85 12.42 -2.46
N LEU A 65 3.05 11.12 -2.27
CA LEU A 65 2.02 10.15 -2.59
C LEU A 65 0.82 10.34 -1.69
N LEU A 66 1.05 10.54 -0.40
CA LEU A 66 -0.02 10.72 0.56
C LEU A 66 -0.86 11.96 0.22
N ASP A 67 -0.21 13.06 -0.13
CA ASP A 67 -0.92 14.28 -0.52
C ASP A 67 -1.82 14.02 -1.73
N ALA A 68 -1.30 13.31 -2.73
CA ALA A 68 -2.08 12.99 -3.92
C ALA A 68 -3.29 12.13 -3.57
N LEU A 69 -3.11 11.15 -2.70
CA LEU A 69 -4.19 10.25 -2.31
C LEU A 69 -5.25 10.98 -1.47
N MET A 70 -4.81 11.88 -0.60
CA MET A 70 -5.74 12.55 0.32
C MET A 70 -6.43 13.77 -0.28
N ALA A 71 -6.02 14.21 -1.45
CA ALA A 71 -6.62 15.36 -2.09
C ALA A 71 -8.13 15.20 -2.25
N ASN A 72 -8.58 14.02 -2.61
CA ASN A 72 -10.00 13.74 -2.80
C ASN A 72 -10.73 13.42 -1.50
N LEU A 73 -10.01 12.99 -0.48
CA LEU A 73 -10.61 12.66 0.81
C LEU A 73 -11.12 13.89 1.54
N ASN A 74 -10.52 15.04 1.26
CA ASN A 74 -10.91 16.30 1.91
C ASN A 74 -12.05 17.00 1.19
N ASN A 75 -12.55 16.41 0.11
CA ASN A 75 -13.65 17.01 -0.65
C ASN A 75 -14.98 16.61 -0.03
N LYS A 76 -15.59 17.54 0.68
CA LYS A 76 -16.85 17.29 1.39
C LYS A 76 -18.05 17.13 0.46
N LYS A 77 -17.88 17.40 -0.82
CA LYS A 77 -18.98 17.24 -1.79
C LYS A 77 -19.26 15.78 -2.08
N PHE A 78 -18.32 14.89 -1.78
CA PHE A 78 -18.44 13.47 -2.09
C PHE A 78 -18.66 12.65 -0.83
N ASP A 79 -19.46 11.61 -0.94
CA ASP A 79 -19.57 10.64 0.14
C ASP A 79 -18.32 9.75 0.17
N GLU A 80 -18.24 8.86 1.14
CA GLU A 80 -17.06 8.02 1.32
C GLU A 80 -16.83 7.10 0.13
N SER A 81 -17.89 6.50 -0.39
CA SER A 81 -17.76 5.61 -1.55
C SER A 81 -17.21 6.33 -2.76
N THR A 82 -17.67 7.56 -2.99
CA THR A 82 -17.20 8.37 -4.10
C THR A 82 -15.73 8.74 -3.92
N ARG A 83 -15.34 9.05 -2.69
CA ARG A 83 -13.93 9.37 -2.41
C ARG A 83 -13.02 8.17 -2.64
N ILE A 84 -13.47 6.98 -2.25
CA ILE A 84 -12.69 5.76 -2.49
C ILE A 84 -12.56 5.50 -3.98
N ALA A 85 -13.65 5.64 -4.73
CA ALA A 85 -13.62 5.47 -6.17
C ALA A 85 -12.69 6.48 -6.83
N ALA A 86 -12.72 7.73 -6.38
CA ALA A 86 -11.84 8.77 -6.90
C ALA A 86 -10.38 8.44 -6.64
N ASN A 87 -10.06 7.92 -5.46
CA ASN A 87 -8.71 7.48 -5.16
C ASN A 87 -8.28 6.33 -6.07
N TYR A 88 -9.17 5.39 -6.29
CA TYR A 88 -8.88 4.26 -7.17
C TYR A 88 -8.61 4.75 -8.60
N ASP A 89 -9.45 5.67 -9.11
CA ASP A 89 -9.26 6.24 -10.43
C ASP A 89 -7.93 7.00 -10.52
N LEU A 90 -7.59 7.75 -9.48
CA LEU A 90 -6.32 8.43 -9.42
C LEU A 90 -5.16 7.46 -9.53
N LEU A 91 -5.23 6.35 -8.81
CA LEU A 91 -4.18 5.34 -8.84
C LEU A 91 -4.05 4.68 -10.20
N LYS A 92 -5.16 4.50 -10.90
CA LYS A 92 -5.16 3.80 -12.20
C LYS A 92 -4.78 4.69 -13.36
N SER A 93 -5.27 5.91 -13.38
CA SER A 93 -5.20 6.73 -14.59
C SER A 93 -4.10 7.77 -14.57
N SER A 94 -3.56 8.05 -13.44
CA SER A 94 -2.64 9.16 -13.29
C SER A 94 -1.26 8.79 -13.77
N GLY A 95 -0.66 9.67 -14.55
CA GLY A 95 0.74 9.54 -14.89
C GLY A 95 1.64 9.59 -13.66
N THR A 96 1.11 10.03 -12.52
CA THR A 96 1.88 10.04 -11.28
C THR A 96 2.19 8.63 -10.77
N LEU A 97 1.43 7.61 -11.19
CA LEU A 97 1.73 6.26 -10.74
C LEU A 97 3.13 5.81 -11.16
N ARG A 98 3.61 6.27 -12.31
CA ARG A 98 4.96 5.90 -12.73
C ARG A 98 6.03 6.46 -11.80
N HIS A 99 5.75 7.58 -11.13
CA HIS A 99 6.66 8.16 -10.15
C HIS A 99 6.69 7.36 -8.86
N PHE A 100 5.69 6.52 -8.66
CA PHE A 100 5.58 5.67 -7.48
C PHE A 100 5.72 4.19 -7.84
N LYS A 101 6.25 3.92 -9.03
CA LYS A 101 6.49 2.57 -9.50
C LYS A 101 7.21 1.67 -8.50
N PRO A 102 8.22 2.16 -7.76
CA PRO A 102 8.92 1.29 -6.82
C PRO A 102 8.01 0.67 -5.76
N CYS A 103 6.88 1.28 -5.42
CA CYS A 103 6.00 0.74 -4.40
C CYS A 103 4.84 -0.07 -4.96
N PHE A 104 4.71 -0.17 -6.29
CA PHE A 104 3.65 -0.97 -6.90
C PHE A 104 4.02 -2.45 -6.82
N LYS A 105 3.22 -3.22 -6.10
CA LYS A 105 3.52 -4.63 -5.82
C LYS A 105 2.33 -5.52 -6.12
N HIS A 106 2.63 -6.78 -6.43
CA HIS A 106 1.63 -7.83 -6.57
C HIS A 106 1.74 -8.74 -5.34
N TYR A 107 0.67 -8.81 -4.56
CA TYR A 107 0.62 -9.64 -3.36
C TYR A 107 -0.28 -10.84 -3.60
N LEU A 108 0.20 -12.01 -3.23
CA LEU A 108 -0.57 -13.25 -3.37
C LEU A 108 -1.35 -13.50 -2.09
N SER A 109 -2.66 -13.73 -2.22
CA SER A 109 -3.52 -13.89 -1.05
C SER A 109 -3.08 -15.04 -0.15
N ASN A 110 -2.58 -16.13 -0.75
CA ASN A 110 -2.13 -17.29 0.02
C ASN A 110 -0.90 -17.03 0.87
N HIS A 111 -0.20 -15.95 0.62
CA HIS A 111 1.03 -15.59 1.34
C HIS A 111 0.80 -14.53 2.39
N VAL A 112 -0.42 -14.03 2.53
CA VAL A 112 -0.80 -13.13 3.62
C VAL A 112 -0.90 -13.96 4.89
N LYS A 113 -0.19 -13.55 5.94
CA LYS A 113 -0.03 -14.34 7.16
C LYS A 113 -0.77 -13.78 8.36
N SER A 114 -1.55 -12.74 8.18
CA SER A 114 -2.31 -12.13 9.26
C SER A 114 -3.63 -11.59 8.72
N LYS A 115 -4.45 -11.10 9.63
CA LYS A 115 -5.62 -10.31 9.23
C LYS A 115 -5.15 -9.01 8.62
N PHE A 116 -5.98 -8.45 7.76
CA PHE A 116 -5.74 -7.11 7.25
C PHE A 116 -6.17 -6.10 8.32
N ALA A 117 -5.24 -5.25 8.73
CA ALA A 117 -5.55 -4.15 9.62
C ALA A 117 -5.91 -2.94 8.77
N TYR A 118 -7.18 -2.57 8.81
CA TYR A 118 -7.66 -1.41 8.06
C TYR A 118 -7.19 -0.13 8.72
N ILE A 119 -6.64 0.78 7.92
CA ILE A 119 -6.18 2.08 8.40
C ILE A 119 -7.16 3.13 7.89
N PRO A 120 -7.98 3.70 8.76
CA PRO A 120 -8.94 4.72 8.31
C PRO A 120 -8.22 6.02 7.90
N PRO A 121 -8.79 6.78 6.96
CA PRO A 121 -8.13 7.97 6.42
C PRO A 121 -7.56 8.94 7.44
N PRO A 122 -8.22 9.24 8.58
CA PRO A 122 -7.63 10.14 9.56
C PRO A 122 -6.31 9.66 10.15
N GLU A 123 -6.00 8.36 10.02
CA GLU A 123 -4.76 7.80 10.56
C GLU A 123 -3.69 7.57 9.49
N TRP A 124 -3.98 7.90 8.24
CA TRP A 124 -3.03 7.62 7.14
C TRP A 124 -1.70 8.32 7.35
N GLU A 125 -1.73 9.58 7.78
CA GLU A 125 -0.48 10.33 7.96
C GLU A 125 0.39 9.69 9.03
N ILE A 126 -0.21 9.35 10.16
CA ILE A 126 0.53 8.71 11.24
C ILE A 126 1.11 7.38 10.78
N ALA A 127 0.29 6.53 10.16
CA ALA A 127 0.72 5.22 9.71
C ALA A 127 1.85 5.31 8.68
N THR A 128 1.75 6.28 7.78
CA THR A 128 2.72 6.44 6.70
C THR A 128 4.13 6.71 7.21
N PHE A 129 4.24 7.44 8.32
CA PHE A 129 5.54 7.87 8.83
C PHE A 129 6.02 7.12 10.06
N LEU A 130 5.24 6.15 10.55
CA LEU A 130 5.73 5.29 11.62
C LEU A 130 6.82 4.36 11.07
N PRO A 131 7.86 4.09 11.87
CA PRO A 131 8.95 3.21 11.42
C PRO A 131 8.56 1.74 11.58
N THR A 132 7.56 1.32 10.81
CA THR A 132 7.01 -0.04 10.89
C THR A 132 7.50 -0.97 9.78
N ALA A 133 8.25 -0.46 8.82
CA ALA A 133 8.78 -1.27 7.73
C ALA A 133 9.69 -2.38 8.27
N GLN A 134 9.54 -3.58 7.74
CA GLN A 134 10.34 -4.74 8.15
C GLN A 134 10.97 -5.39 6.93
N PHE A 135 11.99 -4.73 6.40
CA PHE A 135 12.71 -5.25 5.25
C PHE A 135 13.68 -6.36 5.65
N LYS A 136 13.75 -7.39 4.81
CA LYS A 136 14.72 -8.47 4.92
C LYS A 136 15.71 -8.36 3.78
N LYS A 137 16.97 -8.70 4.03
CA LYS A 137 18.08 -8.74 3.08
C LYS A 137 18.63 -7.37 2.69
N ALA A 138 18.01 -6.28 3.11
CA ALA A 138 18.51 -4.95 2.82
C ALA A 138 18.06 -3.96 3.89
N SER A 139 18.83 -2.90 4.06
CA SER A 139 18.44 -1.80 4.94
C SER A 139 17.43 -0.90 4.24
N GLU A 140 16.72 -0.10 5.03
CA GLU A 140 15.81 0.90 4.47
C GLU A 140 16.54 1.84 3.52
N ASN A 141 17.75 2.24 3.88
CA ASN A 141 18.51 3.17 3.04
C ASN A 141 18.81 2.57 1.66
N LYS A 142 19.11 1.28 1.60
CA LYS A 142 19.34 0.64 0.32
C LYS A 142 18.05 0.59 -0.50
N VAL A 143 16.94 0.24 0.14
CA VAL A 143 15.63 0.21 -0.54
C VAL A 143 15.30 1.59 -1.09
N TYR A 144 15.48 2.63 -0.29
CA TYR A 144 15.18 4.00 -0.72
C TYR A 144 16.08 4.44 -1.88
N ARG A 145 17.35 4.07 -1.83
CA ARG A 145 18.29 4.42 -2.90
C ARG A 145 17.87 3.76 -4.21
N ASP A 146 17.53 2.48 -4.16
CA ASP A 146 17.09 1.75 -5.35
C ASP A 146 15.80 2.36 -5.90
N SER A 147 14.86 2.72 -5.02
CA SER A 147 13.60 3.33 -5.43
C SER A 147 13.83 4.66 -6.14
N ARG A 148 14.74 5.48 -5.64
CA ARG A 148 15.05 6.76 -6.29
C ARG A 148 15.59 6.56 -7.70
N ARG A 149 16.31 5.48 -7.94
CA ARG A 149 16.85 5.19 -9.26
C ARG A 149 15.79 4.75 -10.25
N MET A 150 14.67 4.24 -9.77
CA MET A 150 13.58 3.76 -10.62
C MET A 150 12.62 4.86 -11.05
N ILE A 151 12.71 6.00 -10.42
CA ILE A 151 11.77 7.11 -10.67
C ILE A 151 12.28 8.02 -11.79
#